data_113b99e3f0d91905f10eb95e2bf7f48c
#
_entry.id   113b99e3f0d91905f10eb95e2bf7f48c
#
_cell.length_a   1.000
_cell.length_b   1.000
_cell.length_c   1.000
_cell.angle_alpha   90.00
_cell.angle_beta   90.00
_cell.angle_gamma   90.00
#
_symmetry.space_group_name_H-M   'P 1'
#
loop_
_entity.id
_entity.type
_entity.pdbx_description
1 polymer ?
#
loop_
_entity_poly.entity_id
_entity_poly.type
_entity_poly.pdbx_seq_one_letter_code
_entity_poly.pdbx_strand_id
1 'polypeptide(L)'
;MEEFNTARLSFLGTGTSQGVPVIGCECKVCKSENSKDKRLRSSVLIEYLGFKILIDAGPDFRQQLLRVKIKNLDAILLTHEHKDHTGGLDDVRAFNYINGRALPIYCEERVLRSLEKEDSYVFEENRYPGVPEFDIRVIDENIFEIKRENGRSGEPGVKVIPVRVSHYKLPILGFRIGDITYITDANKIEDKSYKLLKGSKILVLNTVRHAKHISHFSLAEAIEVAKKAGAERTFLTHLSHQIGTHEELSAELPPGIFASYDGLTVEI
;
A
#
# COMPACT_ATOMS: atom_id res chain seq x y z
N MET A 1 -5.65 1.93 -30.21
CA MET A 1 -6.64 2.08 -29.10
C MET A 1 -6.65 0.87 -28.16
N GLU A 2 -5.56 0.11 -28.04
CA GLU A 2 -5.45 -1.09 -27.17
C GLU A 2 -4.55 -0.92 -25.94
N GLU A 3 -3.94 0.27 -25.72
CA GLU A 3 -2.95 0.47 -24.64
C GLU A 3 -3.53 0.81 -23.26
N PHE A 4 -4.85 0.94 -23.10
CA PHE A 4 -5.43 1.44 -21.83
C PHE A 4 -5.96 0.38 -20.87
N ASN A 5 -5.83 -0.91 -21.17
CA ASN A 5 -6.41 -1.98 -20.34
C ASN A 5 -5.38 -2.75 -19.48
N THR A 6 -4.10 -2.44 -19.58
CA THR A 6 -3.08 -3.09 -18.75
C THR A 6 -3.02 -2.39 -17.38
N ALA A 7 -3.32 -3.13 -16.33
CA ALA A 7 -3.05 -2.70 -14.96
C ALA A 7 -1.59 -3.01 -14.61
N ARG A 8 -0.94 -2.10 -13.90
CA ARG A 8 0.44 -2.28 -13.44
C ARG A 8 0.54 -2.01 -11.95
N LEU A 9 1.13 -2.95 -11.23
CA LEU A 9 1.41 -2.87 -9.81
C LEU A 9 2.92 -2.76 -9.59
N SER A 10 3.37 -1.70 -8.93
CA SER A 10 4.77 -1.52 -8.54
C SER A 10 4.91 -1.53 -7.02
N PHE A 11 5.74 -2.40 -6.49
CA PHE A 11 6.07 -2.47 -5.07
C PHE A 11 7.11 -1.41 -4.73
N LEU A 12 6.70 -0.37 -4.01
CA LEU A 12 7.58 0.73 -3.61
C LEU A 12 8.34 0.45 -2.32
N GLY A 13 7.73 -0.32 -1.45
CA GLY A 13 8.31 -0.84 -0.22
C GLY A 13 7.62 -2.12 0.17
N THR A 14 8.37 -3.06 0.73
CA THR A 14 7.89 -4.41 1.07
C THR A 14 8.21 -4.82 2.48
N GLY A 15 8.80 -3.93 3.28
CA GLY A 15 9.17 -4.16 4.67
C GLY A 15 8.12 -3.72 5.67
N THR A 16 8.31 -4.13 6.91
CA THR A 16 7.51 -3.74 8.08
C THR A 16 7.78 -2.30 8.51
N SER A 17 7.15 -1.87 9.60
CA SER A 17 7.33 -0.56 10.22
C SER A 17 8.79 -0.15 10.49
N GLN A 18 9.67 -1.10 10.70
CA GLN A 18 11.10 -0.85 10.92
C GLN A 18 11.93 -0.82 9.62
N GLY A 19 11.36 -1.30 8.51
CA GLY A 19 12.13 -1.60 7.30
C GLY A 19 13.14 -2.73 7.49
N VAL A 20 13.91 -3.04 6.45
CA VAL A 20 15.04 -3.99 6.49
C VAL A 20 16.20 -3.36 5.71
N PRO A 21 17.40 -3.23 6.27
CA PRO A 21 17.83 -3.70 7.60
C PRO A 21 17.22 -2.89 8.76
N VAL A 22 17.07 -3.53 9.89
CA VAL A 22 16.67 -2.89 11.14
C VAL A 22 17.89 -2.24 11.78
N ILE A 23 17.72 -1.03 12.31
CA ILE A 23 18.80 -0.25 12.95
C ILE A 23 19.45 -1.07 14.06
N GLY A 24 20.77 -1.23 13.98
CA GLY A 24 21.56 -1.96 14.95
C GLY A 24 21.45 -3.49 14.89
N CYS A 25 20.67 -4.04 13.96
CA CYS A 25 20.53 -5.49 13.81
C CYS A 25 21.65 -6.08 12.94
N GLU A 26 22.31 -7.13 13.46
CA GLU A 26 23.41 -7.82 12.79
C GLU A 26 23.04 -9.22 12.26
N CYS A 27 21.75 -9.54 12.18
CA CYS A 27 21.32 -10.84 11.66
C CYS A 27 21.68 -11.01 10.17
N LYS A 28 21.64 -12.26 9.69
CA LYS A 28 21.94 -12.62 8.30
C LYS A 28 21.17 -11.76 7.29
N VAL A 29 19.88 -11.52 7.51
CA VAL A 29 19.02 -10.75 6.60
C VAL A 29 19.41 -9.28 6.58
N CYS A 30 19.65 -8.66 7.76
CA CYS A 30 20.03 -7.25 7.83
C CYS A 30 21.43 -6.98 7.25
N LYS A 31 22.34 -7.97 7.30
CA LYS A 31 23.68 -7.92 6.70
C LYS A 31 23.73 -8.37 5.22
N SER A 32 22.63 -8.88 4.68
CA SER A 32 22.60 -9.36 3.29
C SER A 32 23.01 -8.27 2.31
N GLU A 33 23.83 -8.60 1.32
CA GLU A 33 24.18 -7.72 0.20
C GLU A 33 23.16 -7.79 -0.95
N ASN A 34 22.23 -8.74 -0.89
CA ASN A 34 21.18 -8.88 -1.89
C ASN A 34 20.20 -7.69 -1.78
N SER A 35 20.03 -6.93 -2.85
CA SER A 35 19.13 -5.77 -2.89
C SER A 35 17.67 -6.14 -2.58
N LYS A 36 17.24 -7.38 -2.83
CA LYS A 36 15.89 -7.85 -2.52
C LYS A 36 15.64 -8.04 -1.01
N ASP A 37 16.69 -8.05 -0.20
CA ASP A 37 16.62 -8.07 1.27
C ASP A 37 16.63 -6.65 1.87
N LYS A 38 16.79 -5.61 1.06
CA LYS A 38 16.68 -4.21 1.47
C LYS A 38 15.24 -3.74 1.23
N ARG A 39 14.51 -3.46 2.31
CA ARG A 39 13.07 -3.24 2.24
C ARG A 39 12.67 -1.94 2.93
N LEU A 40 12.15 -1.01 2.17
CA LEU A 40 11.48 0.19 2.67
C LEU A 40 10.10 -0.19 3.24
N ARG A 41 9.45 0.72 4.01
CA ARG A 41 8.11 0.50 4.57
C ARG A 41 7.10 0.26 3.47
N SER A 42 6.11 -0.59 3.77
CA SER A 42 5.12 -1.07 2.78
C SER A 42 4.38 0.05 2.08
N SER A 43 4.46 0.06 0.76
CA SER A 43 3.69 0.93 -0.13
C SER A 43 3.67 0.35 -1.54
N VAL A 44 2.60 0.58 -2.29
CA VAL A 44 2.48 0.19 -3.69
C VAL A 44 1.92 1.31 -4.54
N LEU A 45 2.33 1.36 -5.80
CA LEU A 45 1.76 2.20 -6.84
C LEU A 45 0.96 1.31 -7.81
N ILE A 46 -0.31 1.65 -8.03
CA ILE A 46 -1.17 1.00 -9.01
C ILE A 46 -1.42 2.00 -10.15
N GLU A 47 -1.03 1.60 -11.36
CA GLU A 47 -1.35 2.32 -12.59
C GLU A 47 -2.49 1.55 -13.28
N TYR A 48 -3.65 2.17 -13.40
CA TYR A 48 -4.84 1.55 -13.97
C TYR A 48 -5.73 2.56 -14.68
N LEU A 49 -6.15 2.28 -15.91
CA LEU A 49 -6.92 3.19 -16.76
C LEU A 49 -6.27 4.59 -16.88
N GLY A 50 -4.94 4.65 -16.90
CA GLY A 50 -4.16 5.88 -16.95
C GLY A 50 -4.09 6.66 -15.64
N PHE A 51 -4.73 6.21 -14.55
CA PHE A 51 -4.58 6.76 -13.20
C PHE A 51 -3.37 6.17 -12.50
N LYS A 52 -2.74 6.98 -11.65
CA LYS A 52 -1.65 6.60 -10.76
C LYS A 52 -2.10 6.75 -9.32
N ILE A 53 -2.36 5.63 -8.67
CA ILE A 53 -2.93 5.54 -7.33
C ILE A 53 -1.88 4.93 -6.40
N LEU A 54 -1.48 5.68 -5.40
CA LEU A 54 -0.59 5.20 -4.35
C LEU A 54 -1.41 4.62 -3.21
N ILE A 55 -0.98 3.50 -2.64
CA ILE A 55 -1.52 2.99 -1.38
C ILE A 55 -0.42 3.09 -0.32
N ASP A 56 -0.70 3.86 0.71
CA ASP A 56 0.14 4.24 1.83
C ASP A 56 1.37 5.11 1.46
N ALA A 57 1.65 6.09 2.30
CA ALA A 57 2.69 7.10 2.16
C ALA A 57 3.55 7.16 3.44
N GLY A 58 4.28 6.09 3.72
CA GLY A 58 5.17 5.99 4.89
C GLY A 58 6.41 6.89 4.81
N PRO A 59 7.31 6.85 5.81
CA PRO A 59 8.48 7.74 5.89
C PRO A 59 9.42 7.64 4.68
N ASP A 60 9.35 6.57 3.93
CA ASP A 60 10.19 6.34 2.74
C ASP A 60 9.56 6.87 1.43
N PHE A 61 8.38 7.51 1.49
CA PHE A 61 7.61 8.02 0.36
C PHE A 61 8.47 8.75 -0.67
N ARG A 62 9.28 9.72 -0.22
CA ARG A 62 10.16 10.47 -1.12
C ARG A 62 11.13 9.56 -1.86
N GLN A 63 11.84 8.69 -1.15
CA GLN A 63 12.81 7.77 -1.76
C GLN A 63 12.14 6.78 -2.71
N GLN A 64 10.98 6.29 -2.35
CA GLN A 64 10.16 5.37 -3.16
C GLN A 64 9.76 6.02 -4.48
N LEU A 65 9.23 7.24 -4.47
CA LEU A 65 8.78 7.93 -5.67
C LEU A 65 9.92 8.44 -6.57
N LEU A 66 11.05 8.82 -5.99
CA LEU A 66 12.26 9.13 -6.75
C LEU A 66 12.78 7.90 -7.53
N ARG A 67 12.71 6.71 -6.94
CA ARG A 67 13.12 5.46 -7.60
C ARG A 67 12.26 5.15 -8.83
N VAL A 68 10.94 5.32 -8.75
CA VAL A 68 10.02 5.06 -9.88
C VAL A 68 9.89 6.25 -10.84
N LYS A 69 10.54 7.38 -10.54
CA LYS A 69 10.58 8.60 -11.38
C LYS A 69 9.18 9.10 -11.76
N ILE A 70 8.24 8.98 -10.83
CA ILE A 70 6.86 9.41 -11.06
C ILE A 70 6.79 10.94 -11.17
N LYS A 71 6.01 11.46 -12.11
CA LYS A 71 5.86 12.91 -12.33
C LYS A 71 4.53 13.46 -11.82
N ASN A 72 3.52 12.61 -11.69
CA ASN A 72 2.18 12.96 -11.20
C ASN A 72 1.61 11.81 -10.40
N LEU A 73 0.70 12.14 -9.50
CA LEU A 73 -0.07 11.21 -8.70
C LEU A 73 -1.52 11.69 -8.72
N ASP A 74 -2.47 10.77 -8.95
CA ASP A 74 -3.89 11.12 -9.04
C ASP A 74 -4.58 11.01 -7.67
N ALA A 75 -4.14 10.05 -6.84
CA ALA A 75 -4.67 9.86 -5.48
C ALA A 75 -3.72 9.09 -4.58
N ILE A 76 -3.88 9.29 -3.27
CA ILE A 76 -3.33 8.42 -2.21
C ILE A 76 -4.51 7.77 -1.48
N LEU A 77 -4.43 6.47 -1.25
CA LEU A 77 -5.33 5.72 -0.38
C LEU A 77 -4.58 5.34 0.89
N LEU A 78 -5.11 5.67 2.06
CA LEU A 78 -4.49 5.30 3.33
C LEU A 78 -5.26 4.14 3.95
N THR A 79 -4.52 3.08 4.29
CA THR A 79 -5.09 1.87 4.91
C THR A 79 -5.44 2.10 6.37
N HIS A 80 -4.57 2.77 7.10
CA HIS A 80 -4.73 3.13 8.52
C HIS A 80 -3.71 4.21 8.95
N GLU A 81 -3.79 4.64 10.21
CA GLU A 81 -3.08 5.81 10.74
C GLU A 81 -1.65 5.57 11.23
N HIS A 82 -1.12 4.34 11.23
CA HIS A 82 0.24 4.11 11.69
C HIS A 82 1.29 4.87 10.87
N LYS A 83 2.34 5.34 11.53
CA LYS A 83 3.34 6.23 10.90
C LYS A 83 4.12 5.61 9.76
N ASP A 84 4.29 4.30 9.73
CA ASP A 84 4.90 3.59 8.61
C ASP A 84 4.01 3.60 7.34
N HIS A 85 2.74 4.03 7.45
CA HIS A 85 1.79 4.20 6.35
C HIS A 85 1.44 5.66 6.05
N THR A 86 1.71 6.60 6.97
CA THR A 86 1.32 8.02 6.82
C THR A 86 2.47 9.00 6.96
N GLY A 87 3.60 8.61 7.53
CA GLY A 87 4.66 9.53 7.97
C GLY A 87 5.46 10.24 6.87
N GLY A 88 5.15 9.99 5.60
CA GLY A 88 5.78 10.65 4.45
C GLY A 88 4.88 11.66 3.74
N LEU A 89 3.69 11.92 4.25
CA LEU A 89 2.71 12.82 3.61
C LEU A 89 3.20 14.25 3.46
N ASP A 90 4.15 14.71 4.27
CA ASP A 90 4.74 16.03 4.12
C ASP A 90 5.39 16.26 2.74
N ASP A 91 5.96 15.22 2.15
CA ASP A 91 6.58 15.27 0.82
C ASP A 91 5.56 15.37 -0.35
N VAL A 92 4.26 15.27 -0.07
CA VAL A 92 3.17 15.51 -1.05
C VAL A 92 3.26 16.91 -1.65
N ARG A 93 3.83 17.87 -0.93
CA ARG A 93 4.04 19.24 -1.40
C ARG A 93 4.72 19.32 -2.77
N ALA A 94 5.58 18.37 -3.11
CA ALA A 94 6.23 18.32 -4.42
C ALA A 94 5.19 18.20 -5.55
N PHE A 95 4.14 17.40 -5.35
CA PHE A 95 3.05 17.26 -6.32
C PHE A 95 2.13 18.48 -6.32
N ASN A 96 1.93 19.13 -5.16
CA ASN A 96 1.16 20.37 -5.11
C ASN A 96 1.83 21.46 -5.97
N TYR A 97 3.14 21.64 -5.86
CA TYR A 97 3.89 22.58 -6.70
C TYR A 97 3.85 22.23 -8.20
N ILE A 98 4.01 20.95 -8.55
CA ILE A 98 4.02 20.51 -9.95
C ILE A 98 2.63 20.66 -10.58
N ASN A 99 1.58 20.29 -9.84
CA ASN A 99 0.21 20.23 -10.36
C ASN A 99 -0.60 21.49 -10.07
N GLY A 100 -0.12 22.41 -9.20
CA GLY A 100 -0.82 23.62 -8.78
C GLY A 100 -2.13 23.38 -8.04
N ARG A 101 -2.25 22.23 -7.35
CA ARG A 101 -3.47 21.82 -6.64
C ARG A 101 -3.18 20.89 -5.45
N ALA A 102 -4.14 20.83 -4.54
CA ALA A 102 -4.16 19.84 -3.46
C ALA A 102 -4.20 18.40 -4.05
N LEU A 103 -3.58 17.46 -3.34
CA LEU A 103 -3.60 16.05 -3.75
C LEU A 103 -4.74 15.31 -3.08
N PRO A 104 -5.61 14.58 -3.83
CA PRO A 104 -6.66 13.77 -3.24
C PRO A 104 -6.10 12.65 -2.36
N ILE A 105 -6.52 12.64 -1.08
CA ILE A 105 -6.16 11.61 -0.10
C ILE A 105 -7.45 11.00 0.44
N TYR A 106 -7.62 9.71 0.21
CA TYR A 106 -8.77 8.94 0.65
C TYR A 106 -8.42 8.17 1.92
N CYS A 107 -9.15 8.41 2.98
CA CYS A 107 -8.93 7.73 4.27
C CYS A 107 -10.20 7.65 5.09
N GLU A 108 -10.23 6.75 6.07
CA GLU A 108 -11.32 6.72 7.05
C GLU A 108 -11.26 7.94 7.99
N GLU A 109 -12.41 8.33 8.52
CA GLU A 109 -12.55 9.43 9.49
C GLU A 109 -11.56 9.31 10.68
N ARG A 110 -11.27 8.09 11.12
CA ARG A 110 -10.32 7.83 12.20
C ARG A 110 -8.89 8.18 11.79
N VAL A 111 -8.51 7.89 10.54
CA VAL A 111 -7.20 8.25 9.99
C VAL A 111 -7.09 9.76 9.85
N LEU A 112 -8.14 10.43 9.34
CA LEU A 112 -8.20 11.90 9.26
C LEU A 112 -7.94 12.53 10.63
N ARG A 113 -8.64 12.10 11.67
CA ARG A 113 -8.44 12.63 13.04
C ARG A 113 -7.01 12.45 13.56
N SER A 114 -6.35 11.37 13.17
CA SER A 114 -4.93 11.16 13.50
C SER A 114 -4.04 12.14 12.76
N LEU A 115 -4.27 12.36 11.46
CA LEU A 115 -3.53 13.33 10.66
C LEU A 115 -3.71 14.77 11.19
N GLU A 116 -4.95 15.18 11.50
CA GLU A 116 -5.24 16.50 12.07
C GLU A 116 -4.50 16.76 13.38
N LYS A 117 -4.31 15.72 14.19
CA LYS A 117 -3.56 15.82 15.45
C LYS A 117 -2.04 15.86 15.24
N GLU A 118 -1.53 15.02 14.34
CA GLU A 118 -0.10 14.78 14.19
C GLU A 118 0.57 15.74 13.20
N ASP A 119 -0.17 16.14 12.17
CA ASP A 119 0.26 17.06 11.13
C ASP A 119 -0.58 18.36 11.17
N SER A 120 -0.91 18.83 12.41
CA SER A 120 -1.85 19.95 12.67
C SER A 120 -1.57 21.18 11.83
N TYR A 121 -0.30 21.52 11.58
CA TYR A 121 0.12 22.67 10.76
C TYR A 121 -0.43 22.64 9.32
N VAL A 122 -0.78 21.45 8.80
CA VAL A 122 -1.39 21.28 7.47
C VAL A 122 -2.87 21.69 7.48
N PHE A 123 -3.53 21.55 8.63
CA PHE A 123 -4.98 21.76 8.79
C PHE A 123 -5.33 23.12 9.42
N GLU A 124 -4.35 23.94 9.79
CA GLU A 124 -4.59 25.27 10.35
C GLU A 124 -5.23 26.22 9.32
N GLU A 125 -6.11 27.13 9.78
CA GLU A 125 -6.72 28.16 8.90
C GLU A 125 -5.68 29.11 8.31
N ASN A 126 -4.69 29.52 9.13
CA ASN A 126 -3.61 30.43 8.73
C ASN A 126 -2.31 29.64 8.47
N ARG A 127 -2.33 28.80 7.44
CA ARG A 127 -1.19 27.95 7.08
C ARG A 127 0.02 28.74 6.63
N TYR A 128 1.20 28.30 7.06
CA TYR A 128 2.48 28.82 6.53
C TYR A 128 2.60 28.53 5.03
N PRO A 129 3.06 29.48 4.20
CA PRO A 129 3.28 29.22 2.78
C PRO A 129 4.23 28.04 2.53
N GLY A 130 3.82 27.08 1.71
CA GLY A 130 4.65 25.93 1.35
C GLY A 130 4.41 24.68 2.19
N VAL A 131 3.42 24.66 3.08
CA VAL A 131 2.92 23.41 3.68
C VAL A 131 2.26 22.55 2.60
N PRO A 132 2.23 21.21 2.77
CA PRO A 132 1.51 20.34 1.83
C PRO A 132 0.01 20.65 1.82
N GLU A 133 -0.61 20.49 0.65
CA GLU A 133 -2.04 20.71 0.47
C GLU A 133 -2.72 19.37 0.19
N PHE A 134 -3.62 18.96 1.09
CA PHE A 134 -4.40 17.74 1.01
C PHE A 134 -5.85 18.05 0.63
N ASP A 135 -6.40 17.33 -0.35
CA ASP A 135 -7.84 17.22 -0.62
C ASP A 135 -8.34 15.93 0.05
N ILE A 136 -8.70 16.04 1.34
CA ILE A 136 -9.11 14.88 2.13
C ILE A 136 -10.51 14.44 1.72
N ARG A 137 -10.64 13.17 1.38
CA ARG A 137 -11.90 12.51 1.03
C ARG A 137 -12.15 11.36 1.99
N VAL A 138 -13.08 11.58 2.90
CA VAL A 138 -13.44 10.56 3.90
C VAL A 138 -14.19 9.43 3.22
N ILE A 139 -13.73 8.20 3.46
CA ILE A 139 -14.29 6.96 2.92
C ILE A 139 -14.68 6.01 4.05
N ASP A 140 -15.48 5.03 3.69
CA ASP A 140 -15.86 3.89 4.54
C ASP A 140 -15.76 2.56 3.77
N GLU A 141 -16.55 1.55 4.12
CA GLU A 141 -16.62 0.26 3.41
C GLU A 141 -17.40 0.34 2.07
N ASN A 142 -18.00 1.48 1.74
CA ASN A 142 -18.74 1.63 0.49
C ASN A 142 -17.78 1.80 -0.70
N ILE A 143 -18.21 1.28 -1.84
CA ILE A 143 -17.48 1.46 -3.10
C ILE A 143 -17.48 2.93 -3.48
N PHE A 144 -16.33 3.46 -3.88
CA PHE A 144 -16.19 4.82 -4.36
C PHE A 144 -15.45 4.88 -5.69
N GLU A 145 -15.39 6.04 -6.28
CA GLU A 145 -14.73 6.27 -7.57
C GLU A 145 -13.72 7.42 -7.48
N ILE A 146 -12.48 7.17 -7.94
CA ILE A 146 -11.47 8.20 -8.10
C ILE A 146 -11.66 8.84 -9.47
N LYS A 147 -11.90 10.15 -9.50
CA LYS A 147 -12.08 10.93 -10.73
C LYS A 147 -10.98 11.97 -10.88
N ARG A 148 -10.62 12.30 -12.13
CA ARG A 148 -9.77 13.44 -12.40
C ARG A 148 -10.58 14.72 -12.27
N GLU A 149 -10.06 15.70 -11.53
CA GLU A 149 -10.75 16.99 -11.35
C GLU A 149 -10.91 17.74 -12.67
N ASN A 150 -9.94 17.65 -13.56
CA ASN A 150 -9.96 18.28 -14.89
C ASN A 150 -10.38 17.27 -15.99
N GLY A 151 -10.97 16.14 -15.62
CA GLY A 151 -11.50 15.15 -16.57
C GLY A 151 -12.67 15.74 -17.38
N ARG A 152 -12.83 15.30 -18.62
CA ARG A 152 -14.00 15.69 -19.41
C ARG A 152 -15.26 15.16 -18.74
N SER A 153 -16.35 15.93 -18.81
CA SER A 153 -17.66 15.47 -18.32
C SER A 153 -18.00 14.11 -18.96
N GLY A 154 -18.20 13.07 -18.13
CA GLY A 154 -18.47 11.71 -18.59
C GLY A 154 -17.22 10.82 -18.73
N GLU A 155 -16.01 11.29 -18.45
CA GLU A 155 -14.83 10.43 -18.37
C GLU A 155 -14.97 9.45 -17.18
N PRO A 156 -14.82 8.12 -17.41
CA PRO A 156 -14.95 7.15 -16.33
C PRO A 156 -13.81 7.31 -15.33
N GLY A 157 -14.14 7.29 -14.05
CA GLY A 157 -13.17 7.21 -12.97
C GLY A 157 -12.71 5.77 -12.71
N VAL A 158 -11.84 5.61 -11.74
CA VAL A 158 -11.39 4.31 -11.24
C VAL A 158 -12.22 3.90 -10.04
N LYS A 159 -12.95 2.79 -10.18
CA LYS A 159 -13.71 2.19 -9.09
C LYS A 159 -12.77 1.55 -8.09
N VAL A 160 -12.93 1.90 -6.82
CA VAL A 160 -12.20 1.32 -5.70
C VAL A 160 -13.18 0.60 -4.77
N ILE A 161 -12.84 -0.61 -4.40
CA ILE A 161 -13.61 -1.43 -3.47
C ILE A 161 -12.80 -1.54 -2.16
N PRO A 162 -13.21 -0.87 -1.07
CA PRO A 162 -12.59 -1.05 0.23
C PRO A 162 -12.85 -2.47 0.76
N VAL A 163 -11.83 -3.04 1.36
CA VAL A 163 -11.88 -4.40 1.93
C VAL A 163 -11.57 -4.31 3.42
N ARG A 164 -12.59 -4.48 4.26
CA ARG A 164 -12.42 -4.45 5.72
C ARG A 164 -11.61 -5.65 6.20
N VAL A 165 -10.52 -5.36 6.93
CA VAL A 165 -9.69 -6.37 7.61
C VAL A 165 -9.34 -5.88 9.02
N SER A 166 -8.72 -6.74 9.83
CA SER A 166 -8.35 -6.39 11.20
C SER A 166 -6.84 -6.43 11.39
N HIS A 167 -6.31 -5.40 12.00
CA HIS A 167 -4.96 -5.32 12.52
C HIS A 167 -5.01 -5.41 14.04
N TYR A 168 -4.94 -6.62 14.60
CA TYR A 168 -5.29 -6.94 15.99
C TYR A 168 -6.72 -6.52 16.29
N LYS A 169 -6.93 -5.46 17.10
CA LYS A 169 -8.27 -4.91 17.43
C LYS A 169 -8.66 -3.73 16.56
N LEU A 170 -7.72 -3.25 15.73
CA LEU A 170 -7.92 -2.09 14.89
C LEU A 170 -8.56 -2.53 13.57
N PRO A 171 -9.77 -2.05 13.22
CA PRO A 171 -10.31 -2.25 11.88
C PRO A 171 -9.56 -1.34 10.90
N ILE A 172 -9.06 -1.89 9.80
CA ILE A 172 -8.33 -1.19 8.77
C ILE A 172 -8.90 -1.51 7.39
N LEU A 173 -8.50 -0.78 6.36
CA LEU A 173 -8.90 -1.02 4.98
C LEU A 173 -7.76 -1.59 4.14
N GLY A 174 -8.04 -2.66 3.40
CA GLY A 174 -7.37 -2.95 2.15
C GLY A 174 -8.18 -2.37 0.99
N PHE A 175 -7.64 -2.44 -0.23
CA PHE A 175 -8.30 -1.87 -1.41
C PHE A 175 -8.22 -2.83 -2.60
N ARG A 176 -9.33 -2.96 -3.34
CA ARG A 176 -9.35 -3.61 -4.63
C ARG A 176 -9.60 -2.59 -5.74
N ILE A 177 -8.71 -2.60 -6.73
CA ILE A 177 -8.76 -1.76 -7.93
C ILE A 177 -8.66 -2.68 -9.14
N GLY A 178 -9.72 -2.80 -9.91
CA GLY A 178 -9.80 -3.77 -10.99
C GLY A 178 -9.52 -5.20 -10.52
N ASP A 179 -8.48 -5.82 -11.09
CA ASP A 179 -8.06 -7.19 -10.78
C ASP A 179 -6.98 -7.29 -9.68
N ILE A 180 -6.59 -6.15 -9.09
CA ILE A 180 -5.58 -6.07 -8.02
C ILE A 180 -6.26 -5.86 -6.68
N THR A 181 -5.96 -6.70 -5.69
CA THR A 181 -6.33 -6.48 -4.28
C THR A 181 -5.08 -6.32 -3.43
N TYR A 182 -5.00 -5.25 -2.67
CA TYR A 182 -3.92 -4.96 -1.73
C TYR A 182 -4.43 -5.01 -0.29
N ILE A 183 -3.81 -5.86 0.53
CA ILE A 183 -4.06 -6.00 1.96
C ILE A 183 -2.71 -5.98 2.67
N THR A 184 -2.51 -5.02 3.56
CA THR A 184 -1.36 -4.96 4.47
C THR A 184 -1.83 -5.01 5.91
N ASP A 185 -0.93 -5.32 6.84
CA ASP A 185 -1.11 -5.23 8.31
C ASP A 185 -2.28 -6.04 8.89
N ALA A 186 -2.80 -6.98 8.13
CA ALA A 186 -3.90 -7.81 8.59
C ALA A 186 -3.42 -9.03 9.39
N ASN A 187 -4.21 -9.38 10.41
CA ASN A 187 -4.14 -10.68 11.09
C ASN A 187 -5.48 -11.44 11.03
N LYS A 188 -6.52 -10.80 10.46
CA LYS A 188 -7.83 -11.42 10.28
C LYS A 188 -8.58 -10.80 9.10
N ILE A 189 -9.20 -11.66 8.29
CA ILE A 189 -10.14 -11.29 7.23
C ILE A 189 -11.46 -11.99 7.53
N GLU A 190 -12.54 -11.23 7.63
CA GLU A 190 -13.88 -11.79 7.87
C GLU A 190 -14.47 -12.38 6.59
N ASP A 191 -15.41 -13.33 6.72
CA ASP A 191 -16.01 -14.03 5.56
C ASP A 191 -16.70 -13.08 4.57
N LYS A 192 -17.30 -11.98 5.06
CA LYS A 192 -17.88 -10.95 4.19
C LYS A 192 -16.83 -10.31 3.26
N SER A 193 -15.62 -10.09 3.78
CA SER A 193 -14.50 -9.48 3.05
C SER A 193 -13.88 -10.45 2.04
N TYR A 194 -13.84 -11.75 2.32
CA TYR A 194 -13.38 -12.74 1.33
C TYR A 194 -14.17 -12.72 0.03
N LYS A 195 -15.46 -12.37 0.06
CA LYS A 195 -16.29 -12.26 -1.14
C LYS A 195 -15.77 -11.16 -2.08
N LEU A 196 -15.15 -10.10 -1.51
CA LEU A 196 -14.57 -8.98 -2.27
C LEU A 196 -13.22 -9.33 -2.90
N LEU A 197 -12.52 -10.36 -2.38
CA LEU A 197 -11.25 -10.83 -2.93
C LEU A 197 -11.45 -11.73 -4.16
N LYS A 198 -12.62 -12.37 -4.28
CA LYS A 198 -12.89 -13.31 -5.38
C LYS A 198 -12.79 -12.61 -6.75
N GLY A 199 -12.08 -13.25 -7.68
CA GLY A 199 -11.86 -12.72 -9.03
C GLY A 199 -10.71 -11.71 -9.11
N SER A 200 -9.91 -11.53 -8.05
CA SER A 200 -8.64 -10.84 -8.15
C SER A 200 -7.65 -11.71 -8.92
N LYS A 201 -6.97 -11.15 -9.91
CA LYS A 201 -5.83 -11.82 -10.54
C LYS A 201 -4.59 -11.71 -9.67
N ILE A 202 -4.41 -10.56 -9.02
CA ILE A 202 -3.32 -10.33 -8.07
C ILE A 202 -3.89 -10.02 -6.69
N LEU A 203 -3.37 -10.75 -5.69
CA LEU A 203 -3.53 -10.43 -4.29
C LEU A 203 -2.17 -10.04 -3.71
N VAL A 204 -2.07 -8.85 -3.12
CA VAL A 204 -0.95 -8.48 -2.24
C VAL A 204 -1.40 -8.71 -0.81
N LEU A 205 -0.62 -9.46 -0.04
CA LEU A 205 -0.98 -9.85 1.32
C LEU A 205 0.23 -9.75 2.25
N ASN A 206 0.03 -9.21 3.45
CA ASN A 206 1.11 -9.12 4.43
C ASN A 206 1.44 -10.48 5.06
N THR A 207 2.73 -10.66 5.37
CA THR A 207 3.22 -11.64 6.33
C THR A 207 4.50 -11.14 6.98
N VAL A 208 4.61 -11.29 8.29
CA VAL A 208 5.73 -10.65 9.00
C VAL A 208 6.86 -11.62 9.32
N ARG A 209 6.55 -12.89 9.62
CA ARG A 209 7.50 -13.94 10.05
C ARG A 209 6.82 -15.32 10.07
N HIS A 210 7.62 -16.38 10.31
CA HIS A 210 7.10 -17.75 10.45
C HIS A 210 6.25 -17.94 11.71
N ALA A 211 6.73 -17.45 12.84
CA ALA A 211 6.01 -17.56 14.11
C ALA A 211 4.77 -16.66 14.13
N LYS A 212 3.73 -17.08 14.85
CA LYS A 212 2.52 -16.30 15.05
C LYS A 212 2.83 -14.89 15.56
N HIS A 213 2.06 -13.93 15.06
CA HIS A 213 2.11 -12.54 15.47
C HIS A 213 0.73 -12.06 15.91
N ILE A 214 0.69 -11.16 16.89
CA ILE A 214 -0.58 -10.70 17.46
C ILE A 214 -1.43 -9.89 16.48
N SER A 215 -0.78 -9.15 15.59
CA SER A 215 -1.42 -8.17 14.70
C SER A 215 -1.20 -8.41 13.21
N HIS A 216 -0.36 -9.36 12.81
CA HIS A 216 -0.07 -9.68 11.42
C HIS A 216 -0.17 -11.17 11.17
N PHE A 217 -0.43 -11.56 9.92
CA PHE A 217 -0.35 -12.98 9.54
C PHE A 217 1.09 -13.49 9.66
N SER A 218 1.22 -14.71 10.21
CA SER A 218 2.41 -15.53 10.00
C SER A 218 2.44 -16.05 8.57
N LEU A 219 3.58 -16.60 8.13
CA LEU A 219 3.71 -17.15 6.78
C LEU A 219 2.66 -18.24 6.51
N ALA A 220 2.48 -19.17 7.44
CA ALA A 220 1.48 -20.25 7.29
C ALA A 220 0.06 -19.69 7.15
N GLU A 221 -0.31 -18.70 7.98
CA GLU A 221 -1.63 -18.06 7.91
C GLU A 221 -1.81 -17.30 6.59
N ALA A 222 -0.79 -16.58 6.11
CA ALA A 222 -0.84 -15.87 4.83
C ALA A 222 -1.03 -16.83 3.65
N ILE A 223 -0.35 -17.99 3.65
CA ILE A 223 -0.52 -19.03 2.64
C ILE A 223 -1.97 -19.56 2.64
N GLU A 224 -2.55 -19.85 3.81
CA GLU A 224 -3.94 -20.31 3.90
C GLU A 224 -4.94 -19.22 3.43
N VAL A 225 -4.70 -17.96 3.76
CA VAL A 225 -5.51 -16.84 3.25
C VAL A 225 -5.42 -16.75 1.73
N ALA A 226 -4.21 -16.85 1.16
CA ALA A 226 -3.99 -16.83 -0.28
C ALA A 226 -4.75 -17.93 -1.02
N LYS A 227 -4.67 -19.17 -0.50
CA LYS A 227 -5.42 -20.33 -1.02
C LYS A 227 -6.94 -20.10 -0.97
N LYS A 228 -7.45 -19.60 0.17
CA LYS A 228 -8.88 -19.30 0.35
C LYS A 228 -9.38 -18.19 -0.56
N ALA A 229 -8.56 -17.16 -0.79
CA ALA A 229 -8.87 -16.05 -1.68
C ALA A 229 -8.94 -16.49 -3.15
N GLY A 230 -8.06 -17.41 -3.57
CA GLY A 230 -8.07 -17.99 -4.91
C GLY A 230 -7.63 -17.02 -6.02
N ALA A 231 -6.75 -16.06 -5.71
CA ALA A 231 -6.15 -15.21 -6.73
C ALA A 231 -5.16 -16.00 -7.60
N GLU A 232 -5.00 -15.61 -8.87
CA GLU A 232 -4.05 -16.29 -9.78
C GLU A 232 -2.60 -16.18 -9.28
N ARG A 233 -2.23 -15.01 -8.76
CA ARG A 233 -0.92 -14.74 -8.18
C ARG A 233 -1.07 -13.99 -6.86
N THR A 234 -0.40 -14.46 -5.82
CA THR A 234 -0.32 -13.77 -4.53
C THR A 234 1.10 -13.30 -4.27
N PHE A 235 1.28 -12.03 -3.92
CA PHE A 235 2.56 -11.45 -3.56
C PHE A 235 2.58 -11.09 -2.07
N LEU A 236 3.56 -11.65 -1.34
CA LEU A 236 3.72 -11.41 0.08
C LEU A 236 4.49 -10.10 0.31
N THR A 237 3.97 -9.24 1.18
CA THR A 237 4.55 -7.94 1.56
C THR A 237 4.61 -7.78 3.08
N HIS A 238 5.08 -6.63 3.57
CA HIS A 238 5.23 -6.32 4.99
C HIS A 238 6.17 -7.32 5.70
N LEU A 239 7.27 -7.66 4.99
CA LEU A 239 8.22 -8.69 5.39
C LEU A 239 9.23 -8.13 6.39
N SER A 240 9.41 -8.81 7.53
CA SER A 240 10.45 -8.46 8.50
C SER A 240 11.76 -9.21 8.24
N HIS A 241 12.82 -8.82 8.93
CA HIS A 241 14.09 -9.55 8.91
C HIS A 241 14.00 -10.96 9.54
N GLN A 242 12.88 -11.27 10.22
CA GLN A 242 12.66 -12.58 10.86
C GLN A 242 12.05 -13.62 9.92
N ILE A 243 11.70 -13.24 8.68
CA ILE A 243 11.13 -14.17 7.70
C ILE A 243 12.20 -14.92 6.90
N GLY A 244 13.45 -14.57 7.05
CA GLY A 244 14.56 -15.10 6.24
C GLY A 244 14.94 -14.16 5.09
N THR A 245 15.95 -14.54 4.32
CA THR A 245 16.33 -13.84 3.09
C THR A 245 15.27 -14.03 2.00
N HIS A 246 15.30 -13.17 0.99
CA HIS A 246 14.41 -13.30 -0.17
C HIS A 246 14.53 -14.68 -0.86
N GLU A 247 15.72 -15.21 -0.95
CA GLU A 247 15.99 -16.53 -1.55
C GLU A 247 15.42 -17.66 -0.70
N GLU A 248 15.65 -17.63 0.63
CA GLU A 248 15.09 -18.62 1.56
C GLU A 248 13.57 -18.63 1.53
N LEU A 249 12.95 -17.45 1.66
CA LEU A 249 11.50 -17.32 1.59
C LEU A 249 10.97 -17.79 0.24
N SER A 250 11.59 -17.41 -0.87
CA SER A 250 11.12 -17.81 -2.21
C SER A 250 11.19 -19.31 -2.45
N ALA A 251 12.17 -20.00 -1.85
CA ALA A 251 12.34 -21.46 -1.98
C ALA A 251 11.27 -22.26 -1.24
N GLU A 252 10.67 -21.71 -0.19
CA GLU A 252 9.65 -22.40 0.62
C GLU A 252 8.19 -22.11 0.19
N LEU A 253 7.98 -21.09 -0.67
CA LEU A 253 6.64 -20.70 -1.10
C LEU A 253 6.04 -21.71 -2.08
N PRO A 254 4.74 -22.04 -1.93
CA PRO A 254 4.06 -22.89 -2.89
C PRO A 254 3.81 -22.17 -4.21
N PRO A 255 3.56 -22.92 -5.31
CA PRO A 255 3.23 -22.33 -6.60
C PRO A 255 2.11 -21.28 -6.54
N GLY A 256 2.27 -20.17 -7.26
CA GLY A 256 1.30 -19.06 -7.30
C GLY A 256 1.46 -18.06 -6.16
N ILE A 257 2.34 -18.30 -5.19
CA ILE A 257 2.67 -17.35 -4.10
C ILE A 257 4.13 -16.92 -4.24
N PHE A 258 4.40 -15.62 -4.16
CA PHE A 258 5.70 -15.01 -4.42
C PHE A 258 6.11 -14.06 -3.30
N ALA A 259 7.39 -14.02 -2.98
CA ALA A 259 7.95 -12.98 -2.15
C ALA A 259 8.11 -11.69 -2.96
N SER A 260 7.52 -10.58 -2.52
CA SER A 260 7.76 -9.30 -3.15
C SER A 260 9.12 -8.72 -2.72
N TYR A 261 9.60 -7.75 -3.48
CA TYR A 261 10.79 -6.95 -3.17
C TYR A 261 10.62 -5.53 -3.70
N ASP A 262 11.37 -4.62 -3.15
CA ASP A 262 11.33 -3.21 -3.52
C ASP A 262 11.75 -2.99 -4.97
N GLY A 263 10.88 -2.39 -5.77
CA GLY A 263 11.08 -2.18 -7.21
C GLY A 263 10.50 -3.28 -8.10
N LEU A 264 9.93 -4.36 -7.53
CA LEU A 264 9.18 -5.34 -8.33
C LEU A 264 7.99 -4.65 -9.02
N THR A 265 7.84 -4.89 -10.31
CA THR A 265 6.68 -4.46 -11.10
C THR A 265 6.01 -5.65 -11.74
N VAL A 266 4.69 -5.69 -11.68
CA VAL A 266 3.84 -6.76 -12.20
C VAL A 266 2.78 -6.15 -13.11
N GLU A 267 2.66 -6.68 -14.32
CA GLU A 267 1.65 -6.29 -15.31
C GLU A 267 0.54 -7.35 -15.38
N ILE A 268 -0.70 -6.90 -15.70
CA ILE A 268 -1.92 -7.71 -15.77
C ILE A 268 -2.64 -7.46 -17.08
#